data_a08aae8c077e3123119e977797d287bd
#
_entry.id   a08aae8c077e3123119e977797d287bd
#
_cell.length_a   1.000
_cell.length_b   1.000
_cell.length_c   1.000
_cell.angle_alpha   90.00
_cell.angle_beta   90.00
_cell.angle_gamma   90.00
#
_symmetry.space_group_name_H-M   'P 1'
#
loop_
_entity.id
_entity.type
_entity.pdbx_description
1 polymer ?
#
loop_
_entity_poly.entity_id
_entity_poly.type
_entity_poly.pdbx_seq_one_letter_code
_entity_poly.pdbx_strand_id
1 'polypeptide(L)'
;MKRADLEHLIRAAAAITDEYELVVIGSQSILASFPDAPEELLKSMEADLYPLHRPEMADLIDGSIGELSPFQERFGYYAQSVSPSTAILPTGWQDRLVRLQNQNTDLRVGLCLEPHDLAAAKLAAGRDKDWPFVQALLAHRIVSVQTLVSRVRDLPITSERKEALTKWIVARAP
;
A
#
# COMPACT_ATOMS: atom_id res chain seq x y z
N MET A 1 -1.78 -4.57 11.52
CA MET A 1 -0.29 -4.42 11.50
C MET A 1 0.10 -3.07 12.08
N LYS A 2 1.19 -2.97 12.82
CA LYS A 2 1.77 -1.71 13.32
C LYS A 2 2.90 -1.25 12.41
N ARG A 3 3.33 0.00 12.54
CA ARG A 3 4.46 0.53 11.79
C ARG A 3 5.74 -0.29 11.96
N ALA A 4 6.06 -0.71 13.19
CA ALA A 4 7.25 -1.53 13.45
C ALA A 4 7.20 -2.90 12.75
N ASP A 5 6.00 -3.45 12.53
CA ASP A 5 5.82 -4.71 11.80
C ASP A 5 6.13 -4.51 10.31
N LEU A 6 5.65 -3.41 9.72
CA LEU A 6 5.98 -3.04 8.34
C LEU A 6 7.49 -2.80 8.16
N GLU A 7 8.12 -2.09 9.08
CA GLU A 7 9.57 -1.86 9.07
C GLU A 7 10.35 -3.17 9.14
N HIS A 8 9.88 -4.15 9.95
CA HIS A 8 10.47 -5.48 10.01
C HIS A 8 10.31 -6.24 8.69
N LEU A 9 9.14 -6.17 8.05
CA LEU A 9 8.91 -6.81 6.75
C LEU A 9 9.81 -6.20 5.66
N ILE A 10 9.96 -4.87 5.62
CA ILE A 10 10.87 -4.19 4.68
C ILE A 10 12.30 -4.68 4.87
N ARG A 11 12.79 -4.73 6.12
CA ARG A 11 14.13 -5.24 6.44
C ARG A 11 14.31 -6.68 6.02
N ALA A 12 13.36 -7.56 6.36
CA ALA A 12 13.44 -8.99 6.05
C ALA A 12 13.39 -9.24 4.54
N ALA A 13 12.46 -8.62 3.82
CA ALA A 13 12.34 -8.77 2.38
C ALA A 13 13.58 -8.23 1.63
N ALA A 14 14.13 -7.11 2.09
CA ALA A 14 15.37 -6.56 1.54
C ALA A 14 16.58 -7.49 1.73
N ALA A 15 16.67 -8.13 2.90
CA ALA A 15 17.74 -9.11 3.17
C ALA A 15 17.58 -10.39 2.33
N ILE A 16 16.35 -10.88 2.12
CA ILE A 16 16.05 -12.07 1.33
C ILE A 16 16.42 -11.85 -0.15
N THR A 17 16.10 -10.67 -0.69
CA THR A 17 16.29 -10.36 -2.11
C THR A 17 17.63 -9.69 -2.42
N ASP A 18 18.41 -9.37 -1.37
CA ASP A 18 19.62 -8.53 -1.48
C ASP A 18 19.36 -7.22 -2.24
N GLU A 19 18.18 -6.61 -1.98
CA GLU A 19 17.76 -5.33 -2.55
C GLU A 19 17.81 -4.22 -1.52
N TYR A 20 18.06 -2.99 -2.00
CA TYR A 20 18.08 -1.83 -1.13
C TYR A 20 16.71 -1.15 -1.01
N GLU A 21 15.92 -1.17 -2.09
CA GLU A 21 14.64 -0.49 -2.21
C GLU A 21 13.51 -1.45 -2.54
N LEU A 22 12.44 -1.39 -1.74
CA LEU A 22 11.23 -2.17 -1.92
C LEU A 22 10.05 -1.23 -2.11
N VAL A 23 9.14 -1.55 -3.03
CA VAL A 23 7.89 -0.82 -3.22
C VAL A 23 6.79 -1.50 -2.40
N VAL A 24 6.03 -0.71 -1.65
CA VAL A 24 4.89 -1.17 -0.83
C VAL A 24 3.61 -0.57 -1.39
N ILE A 25 2.70 -1.39 -1.95
CA ILE A 25 1.49 -0.92 -2.66
C ILE A 25 0.16 -1.26 -1.97
N GLY A 26 0.18 -2.09 -0.94
CA GLY A 26 -1.03 -2.52 -0.23
C GLY A 26 -1.49 -1.56 0.86
N SER A 27 -2.51 -1.99 1.60
CA SER A 27 -3.16 -1.19 2.66
C SER A 27 -2.18 -0.63 3.68
N GLN A 28 -1.13 -1.38 3.99
CA GLN A 28 -0.17 -1.03 5.03
C GLN A 28 0.84 0.04 4.59
N SER A 29 0.86 0.43 3.30
CA SER A 29 1.63 1.60 2.85
C SER A 29 1.24 2.89 3.58
N ILE A 30 -0.01 2.97 4.10
CA ILE A 30 -0.50 4.09 4.91
C ILE A 30 0.40 4.39 6.12
N LEU A 31 1.04 3.36 6.69
CA LEU A 31 1.88 3.47 7.86
C LEU A 31 3.15 4.32 7.64
N ALA A 32 3.57 4.52 6.41
CA ALA A 32 4.70 5.41 6.11
C ALA A 32 4.36 6.88 6.42
N SER A 33 3.14 7.32 6.10
CA SER A 33 2.67 8.68 6.33
C SER A 33 1.97 8.85 7.68
N PHE A 34 1.27 7.82 8.15
CA PHE A 34 0.46 7.82 9.37
C PHE A 34 0.83 6.63 10.27
N PRO A 35 1.90 6.74 11.08
CA PRO A 35 2.36 5.65 11.95
C PRO A 35 1.30 5.17 12.94
N ASP A 36 0.45 6.10 13.39
CA ASP A 36 -0.62 5.89 14.36
C ASP A 36 -2.00 5.96 13.66
N ALA A 37 -2.10 5.42 12.44
CA ALA A 37 -3.37 5.37 11.71
C ALA A 37 -4.47 4.66 12.54
N PRO A 38 -5.75 5.02 12.36
CA PRO A 38 -6.87 4.37 13.04
C PRO A 38 -6.88 2.85 12.86
N GLU A 39 -7.24 2.12 13.92
CA GLU A 39 -7.21 0.64 13.95
C GLU A 39 -7.99 0.00 12.79
N GLU A 40 -9.09 0.63 12.36
CA GLU A 40 -9.88 0.12 11.23
C GLU A 40 -9.12 0.08 9.91
N LEU A 41 -8.06 0.89 9.75
CA LEU A 41 -7.16 0.88 8.60
C LEU A 41 -6.01 -0.11 8.75
N LEU A 42 -5.76 -0.63 9.95
CA LEU A 42 -4.63 -1.49 10.30
C LEU A 42 -4.98 -2.98 10.42
N LYS A 43 -6.18 -3.38 10.01
CA LYS A 43 -6.69 -4.75 10.17
C LYS A 43 -5.91 -5.81 9.40
N SER A 44 -5.27 -5.45 8.29
CA SER A 44 -4.51 -6.41 7.50
C SER A 44 -3.24 -6.86 8.24
N MET A 45 -2.99 -8.16 8.19
CA MET A 45 -1.74 -8.78 8.65
C MET A 45 -0.72 -8.89 7.50
N GLU A 46 -1.13 -8.61 6.27
CA GLU A 46 -0.30 -8.67 5.06
C GLU A 46 0.23 -7.29 4.67
N ALA A 47 1.44 -7.24 4.12
CA ALA A 47 1.99 -6.11 3.40
C ALA A 47 2.33 -6.53 1.97
N ASP A 48 1.70 -5.88 0.98
CA ASP A 48 1.93 -6.13 -0.44
C ASP A 48 3.19 -5.36 -0.88
N LEU A 49 4.24 -6.08 -1.30
CA LEU A 49 5.51 -5.46 -1.66
C LEU A 49 6.28 -6.21 -2.75
N TYR A 50 7.20 -5.53 -3.40
CA TYR A 50 8.13 -6.12 -4.37
C TYR A 50 9.46 -5.34 -4.41
N PRO A 51 10.59 -6.00 -4.81
CA PRO A 51 11.87 -5.34 -5.04
C PRO A 51 11.78 -4.36 -6.22
N LEU A 52 12.25 -3.12 -6.03
CA LEU A 52 12.13 -2.08 -7.06
C LEU A 52 12.88 -2.42 -8.35
N HIS A 53 14.11 -2.87 -8.23
CA HIS A 53 15.01 -3.07 -9.39
C HIS A 53 15.02 -4.50 -9.91
N ARG A 54 14.60 -5.48 -9.08
CA ARG A 54 14.53 -6.90 -9.42
C ARG A 54 13.20 -7.52 -9.02
N PRO A 55 12.07 -7.06 -9.61
CA PRO A 55 10.74 -7.54 -9.26
C PRO A 55 10.56 -9.05 -9.47
N GLU A 56 11.38 -9.69 -10.31
CA GLU A 56 11.42 -11.14 -10.50
C GLU A 56 11.87 -11.91 -9.24
N MET A 57 12.51 -11.24 -8.29
CA MET A 57 12.91 -11.83 -7.01
C MET A 57 11.77 -11.88 -5.98
N ALA A 58 10.60 -11.36 -6.32
CA ALA A 58 9.47 -11.27 -5.42
C ALA A 58 9.02 -12.62 -4.85
N ASP A 59 9.09 -13.71 -5.65
CA ASP A 59 8.72 -15.06 -5.21
C ASP A 59 9.57 -15.58 -4.03
N LEU A 60 10.82 -15.10 -3.88
CA LEU A 60 11.66 -15.44 -2.72
C LEU A 60 11.09 -14.90 -1.41
N ILE A 61 10.38 -13.77 -1.48
CA ILE A 61 9.73 -13.14 -0.32
C ILE A 61 8.60 -14.05 0.16
N ASP A 62 7.69 -14.46 -0.74
CA ASP A 62 6.60 -15.39 -0.40
C ASP A 62 7.11 -16.71 0.17
N GLY A 63 8.13 -17.28 -0.45
CA GLY A 63 8.72 -18.54 0.00
C GLY A 63 9.38 -18.47 1.39
N SER A 64 9.74 -17.28 1.86
CA SER A 64 10.48 -17.09 3.10
C SER A 64 9.65 -16.48 4.23
N ILE A 65 8.88 -15.43 3.94
CA ILE A 65 8.13 -14.63 4.92
C ILE A 65 6.66 -14.38 4.48
N GLY A 66 6.16 -15.18 3.53
CA GLY A 66 4.80 -15.12 3.02
C GLY A 66 3.77 -15.75 3.94
N GLU A 67 2.54 -15.89 3.42
CA GLU A 67 1.43 -16.54 4.12
C GLU A 67 1.77 -18.00 4.48
N LEU A 68 1.34 -18.46 5.65
CA LEU A 68 1.59 -19.80 6.20
C LEU A 68 3.07 -20.13 6.43
N SER A 69 3.98 -19.17 6.35
CA SER A 69 5.39 -19.37 6.65
C SER A 69 5.65 -19.47 8.17
N PRO A 70 6.78 -20.07 8.60
CA PRO A 70 7.21 -20.00 9.99
C PRO A 70 7.40 -18.56 10.51
N PHE A 71 7.65 -17.61 9.60
CA PHE A 71 7.72 -16.20 9.93
C PHE A 71 6.34 -15.68 10.38
N GLN A 72 5.28 -15.93 9.61
CA GLN A 72 3.92 -15.54 10.00
C GLN A 72 3.48 -16.22 11.30
N GLU A 73 3.78 -17.52 11.46
CA GLU A 73 3.46 -18.25 12.69
C GLU A 73 4.10 -17.59 13.92
N ARG A 74 5.34 -17.12 13.80
CA ARG A 74 6.08 -16.48 14.89
C ARG A 74 5.65 -15.06 15.18
N PHE A 75 5.39 -14.25 14.15
CA PHE A 75 5.22 -12.80 14.29
C PHE A 75 3.77 -12.33 14.11
N GLY A 76 2.89 -13.14 13.53
CA GLY A 76 1.46 -12.81 13.32
C GLY A 76 1.19 -11.89 12.13
N TYR A 77 2.20 -11.60 11.29
CA TYR A 77 2.09 -10.83 10.04
C TYR A 77 3.03 -11.40 9.00
N TYR A 78 2.83 -11.03 7.73
CA TYR A 78 3.60 -11.56 6.62
C TYR A 78 3.70 -10.57 5.45
N ALA A 79 4.64 -10.83 4.53
CA ALA A 79 4.74 -10.12 3.26
C ALA A 79 4.02 -10.93 2.18
N GLN A 80 3.20 -10.26 1.39
CA GLN A 80 2.66 -10.80 0.15
C GLN A 80 3.47 -10.23 -1.00
N SER A 81 4.16 -11.08 -1.74
CA SER A 81 4.83 -10.61 -2.94
C SER A 81 3.82 -10.28 -4.03
N VAL A 82 4.06 -9.20 -4.75
CA VAL A 82 3.16 -8.72 -5.80
C VAL A 82 3.96 -8.27 -7.03
N SER A 83 3.31 -8.30 -8.17
CA SER A 83 3.88 -7.72 -9.41
C SER A 83 3.68 -6.20 -9.43
N PRO A 84 4.57 -5.43 -10.08
CA PRO A 84 4.35 -4.01 -10.35
C PRO A 84 3.02 -3.71 -11.05
N SER A 85 2.45 -4.67 -11.77
CA SER A 85 1.15 -4.56 -12.47
C SER A 85 -0.06 -4.96 -11.62
N THR A 86 0.13 -5.37 -10.35
CA THR A 86 -0.96 -5.83 -9.47
C THR A 86 -1.98 -4.73 -9.18
N ALA A 87 -1.53 -3.47 -9.07
CA ALA A 87 -2.40 -2.34 -8.79
C ALA A 87 -2.55 -1.42 -10.00
N ILE A 88 -3.76 -0.91 -10.22
CA ILE A 88 -4.04 0.17 -11.16
C ILE A 88 -3.78 1.49 -10.44
N LEU A 89 -2.75 2.22 -10.85
CA LEU A 89 -2.25 3.40 -10.16
C LEU A 89 -2.41 4.67 -11.01
N PRO A 90 -2.61 5.85 -10.39
CA PRO A 90 -2.68 7.12 -11.10
C PRO A 90 -1.34 7.49 -11.76
N THR A 91 -1.38 8.11 -12.92
CA THR A 91 -0.16 8.60 -13.60
C THR A 91 0.72 9.42 -12.64
N GLY A 92 2.04 9.19 -12.68
CA GLY A 92 3.03 9.87 -11.85
C GLY A 92 3.08 9.44 -10.38
N TRP A 93 2.49 8.30 -10.02
CA TRP A 93 2.51 7.77 -8.65
C TRP A 93 3.92 7.51 -8.12
N GLN A 94 4.86 7.15 -8.99
CA GLN A 94 6.24 6.87 -8.60
C GLN A 94 6.92 8.11 -7.97
N ASP A 95 6.62 9.30 -8.49
CA ASP A 95 7.19 10.57 -8.00
C ASP A 95 6.63 10.99 -6.63
N ARG A 96 5.54 10.34 -6.20
CA ARG A 96 4.83 10.63 -4.94
C ARG A 96 5.03 9.56 -3.86
N LEU A 97 5.83 8.55 -4.13
CA LEU A 97 6.13 7.51 -3.14
C LEU A 97 6.71 8.11 -1.85
N VAL A 98 6.21 7.64 -0.73
CA VAL A 98 6.67 8.05 0.60
C VAL A 98 7.79 7.13 1.05
N ARG A 99 8.95 7.72 1.31
CA ARG A 99 10.14 7.00 1.77
C ARG A 99 10.04 6.65 3.25
N LEU A 100 10.11 5.36 3.56
CA LEU A 100 10.24 4.83 4.92
C LEU A 100 11.61 4.19 5.07
N GLN A 101 12.48 4.83 5.87
CA GLN A 101 13.85 4.39 6.11
C GLN A 101 14.30 4.84 7.49
N ASN A 102 14.76 3.92 8.32
CA ASN A 102 15.30 4.21 9.64
C ASN A 102 16.14 3.01 10.16
N GLN A 103 16.52 3.02 11.42
CA GLN A 103 17.28 1.93 12.02
C GLN A 103 16.50 0.61 12.09
N ASN A 104 15.17 0.65 12.24
CA ASN A 104 14.35 -0.57 12.28
C ASN A 104 14.28 -1.26 10.92
N THR A 105 14.42 -0.52 9.82
CA THR A 105 14.54 -1.07 8.46
C THR A 105 15.96 -1.51 8.12
N ASP A 106 16.91 -1.41 9.06
CA ASP A 106 18.35 -1.57 8.79
C ASP A 106 18.81 -0.65 7.64
N LEU A 107 18.31 0.56 7.62
CA LEU A 107 18.52 1.59 6.60
C LEU A 107 18.09 1.17 5.18
N ARG A 108 17.39 0.05 5.03
CA ARG A 108 16.73 -0.33 3.78
C ARG A 108 15.51 0.57 3.56
N VAL A 109 15.11 0.73 2.32
CA VAL A 109 14.08 1.68 1.92
C VAL A 109 12.79 0.97 1.56
N GLY A 110 11.69 1.32 2.23
CA GLY A 110 10.34 1.08 1.76
C GLY A 110 9.82 2.33 1.02
N LEU A 111 9.50 2.17 -0.24
CA LEU A 111 8.83 3.18 -1.07
C LEU A 111 7.33 2.90 -1.04
N CYS A 112 6.62 3.58 -0.17
CA CYS A 112 5.21 3.31 0.12
C CYS A 112 4.30 4.22 -0.70
N LEU A 113 3.13 3.70 -1.14
CA LEU A 113 2.15 4.54 -1.83
C LEU A 113 1.73 5.72 -0.95
N GLU A 114 1.64 6.88 -1.56
CA GLU A 114 1.02 8.06 -0.95
C GLU A 114 -0.47 7.79 -0.71
N PRO A 115 -1.07 8.27 0.39
CA PRO A 115 -2.43 7.90 0.79
C PRO A 115 -3.52 8.13 -0.26
N HIS A 116 -3.45 9.20 -1.06
CA HIS A 116 -4.44 9.43 -2.12
C HIS A 116 -4.24 8.48 -3.31
N ASP A 117 -3.00 8.12 -3.65
CA ASP A 117 -2.71 7.13 -4.68
C ASP A 117 -3.16 5.74 -4.23
N LEU A 118 -2.94 5.39 -2.96
CA LEU A 118 -3.47 4.17 -2.34
C LEU A 118 -5.00 4.12 -2.43
N ALA A 119 -5.68 5.20 -2.04
CA ALA A 119 -7.13 5.29 -2.08
C ALA A 119 -7.67 5.16 -3.51
N ALA A 120 -7.03 5.82 -4.48
CA ALA A 120 -7.39 5.73 -5.89
C ALA A 120 -7.21 4.31 -6.44
N ALA A 121 -6.12 3.63 -6.09
CA ALA A 121 -5.86 2.23 -6.48
C ALA A 121 -6.93 1.28 -5.90
N LYS A 122 -7.33 1.47 -4.64
CA LYS A 122 -8.39 0.69 -4.01
C LYS A 122 -9.74 0.91 -4.69
N LEU A 123 -10.09 2.15 -5.03
CA LEU A 123 -11.30 2.45 -5.79
C LEU A 123 -11.26 1.84 -7.21
N ALA A 124 -10.09 1.82 -7.85
CA ALA A 124 -9.90 1.16 -9.13
C ALA A 124 -10.09 -0.36 -9.04
N ALA A 125 -9.60 -1.00 -7.98
CA ALA A 125 -9.80 -2.43 -7.71
C ALA A 125 -11.26 -2.75 -7.39
N GLY A 126 -11.91 -1.92 -6.54
CA GLY A 126 -13.34 -1.98 -6.27
C GLY A 126 -13.81 -3.24 -5.56
N ARG A 127 -12.93 -3.90 -4.78
CA ARG A 127 -13.28 -5.08 -3.98
C ARG A 127 -14.15 -4.66 -2.79
N ASP A 128 -14.96 -5.56 -2.26
CA ASP A 128 -15.85 -5.26 -1.12
C ASP A 128 -15.12 -4.65 0.08
N LYS A 129 -13.91 -5.13 0.36
CA LYS A 129 -13.06 -4.62 1.46
C LYS A 129 -12.44 -3.23 1.18
N ASP A 130 -12.37 -2.80 -0.08
CA ASP A 130 -11.70 -1.55 -0.47
C ASP A 130 -12.59 -0.32 -0.21
N TRP A 131 -13.91 -0.45 -0.36
CA TRP A 131 -14.86 0.65 -0.16
C TRP A 131 -14.89 1.20 1.29
N PRO A 132 -15.04 0.33 2.33
CA PRO A 132 -14.97 0.78 3.71
C PRO A 132 -13.62 1.38 4.07
N PHE A 133 -12.53 0.86 3.51
CA PHE A 133 -11.20 1.38 3.74
C PHE A 133 -11.05 2.83 3.24
N VAL A 134 -11.48 3.11 1.99
CA VAL A 134 -11.43 4.46 1.44
C VAL A 134 -12.40 5.40 2.18
N GLN A 135 -13.56 4.90 2.59
CA GLN A 135 -14.50 5.69 3.40
C GLN A 135 -13.87 6.08 4.75
N ALA A 136 -13.15 5.19 5.41
CA ALA A 136 -12.43 5.49 6.63
C ALA A 136 -11.31 6.53 6.39
N LEU A 137 -10.56 6.43 5.30
CA LEU A 137 -9.56 7.46 4.93
C LEU A 137 -10.17 8.86 4.78
N LEU A 138 -11.36 8.97 4.18
CA LEU A 138 -12.10 10.23 4.06
C LEU A 138 -12.61 10.72 5.42
N ALA A 139 -13.24 9.84 6.20
CA ALA A 139 -13.83 10.18 7.51
C ALA A 139 -12.76 10.70 8.50
N HIS A 140 -11.57 10.08 8.50
CA HIS A 140 -10.44 10.52 9.31
C HIS A 140 -9.61 11.66 8.69
N ARG A 141 -10.05 12.19 7.54
CA ARG A 141 -9.36 13.28 6.82
C ARG A 141 -7.90 12.97 6.47
N ILE A 142 -7.56 11.70 6.34
CA ILE A 142 -6.27 11.22 5.87
C ILE A 142 -6.10 11.55 4.39
N VAL A 143 -7.19 11.49 3.63
CA VAL A 143 -7.26 11.94 2.24
C VAL A 143 -8.31 13.04 2.07
N SER A 144 -8.00 14.02 1.22
CA SER A 144 -8.94 15.08 0.86
C SER A 144 -9.76 14.66 -0.36
N VAL A 145 -11.03 15.03 -0.38
CA VAL A 145 -11.94 14.79 -1.52
C VAL A 145 -11.36 15.37 -2.83
N GLN A 146 -10.88 16.60 -2.77
CA GLN A 146 -10.35 17.29 -3.96
C GLN A 146 -9.17 16.55 -4.58
N THR A 147 -8.18 16.17 -3.77
CA THR A 147 -6.98 15.47 -4.25
C THR A 147 -7.34 14.06 -4.72
N LEU A 148 -8.20 13.33 -4.00
CA LEU A 148 -8.61 11.99 -4.39
C LEU A 148 -9.37 11.99 -5.73
N VAL A 149 -10.25 12.96 -5.98
CA VAL A 149 -10.90 13.12 -7.28
C VAL A 149 -9.88 13.39 -8.39
N SER A 150 -8.86 14.20 -8.12
CA SER A 150 -7.76 14.41 -9.08
C SER A 150 -7.04 13.10 -9.39
N ARG A 151 -6.67 12.32 -8.37
CA ARG A 151 -6.01 11.01 -8.57
C ARG A 151 -6.87 10.02 -9.36
N VAL A 152 -8.19 10.00 -9.12
CA VAL A 152 -9.11 9.16 -9.89
C VAL A 152 -9.15 9.57 -11.37
N ARG A 153 -9.06 10.87 -11.69
CA ARG A 153 -8.97 11.34 -13.08
C ARG A 153 -7.70 10.90 -13.78
N ASP A 154 -6.60 10.72 -13.05
CA ASP A 154 -5.31 10.28 -13.56
C ASP A 154 -5.18 8.75 -13.66
N LEU A 155 -6.21 7.97 -13.23
CA LEU A 155 -6.21 6.52 -13.38
C LEU A 155 -6.35 6.10 -14.86
N PRO A 156 -5.67 5.04 -15.32
CA PRO A 156 -5.82 4.47 -16.65
C PRO A 156 -7.08 3.57 -16.75
N ILE A 157 -8.26 4.13 -16.49
CA ILE A 157 -9.55 3.47 -16.55
C ILE A 157 -10.54 4.28 -17.43
N THR A 158 -11.70 3.72 -17.74
CA THR A 158 -12.69 4.39 -18.62
C THR A 158 -13.27 5.67 -17.99
N SER A 159 -13.71 6.60 -18.83
CA SER A 159 -14.31 7.87 -18.38
C SER A 159 -15.57 7.64 -17.54
N GLU A 160 -16.41 6.67 -17.92
CA GLU A 160 -17.63 6.32 -17.18
C GLU A 160 -17.30 5.85 -15.77
N ARG A 161 -16.21 5.05 -15.62
CA ARG A 161 -15.76 4.57 -14.32
C ARG A 161 -15.20 5.71 -13.47
N LYS A 162 -14.42 6.63 -14.07
CA LYS A 162 -13.93 7.83 -13.38
C LYS A 162 -15.07 8.69 -12.85
N GLU A 163 -16.12 8.90 -13.64
CA GLU A 163 -17.30 9.66 -13.23
C GLU A 163 -18.05 8.97 -12.08
N ALA A 164 -18.25 7.66 -12.16
CA ALA A 164 -18.90 6.89 -11.11
C ALA A 164 -18.13 6.97 -9.79
N LEU A 165 -16.80 6.80 -9.82
CA LEU A 165 -15.94 6.92 -8.66
C LEU A 165 -15.93 8.34 -8.09
N THR A 166 -15.89 9.35 -8.95
CA THR A 166 -15.97 10.77 -8.53
C THR A 166 -17.27 11.07 -7.80
N LYS A 167 -18.42 10.62 -8.33
CA LYS A 167 -19.74 10.77 -7.66
C LYS A 167 -19.74 10.06 -6.31
N TRP A 168 -19.17 8.85 -6.24
CA TRP A 168 -19.08 8.09 -5.00
C TRP A 168 -18.25 8.82 -3.92
N ILE A 169 -17.10 9.41 -4.30
CA ILE A 169 -16.21 10.16 -3.40
C ILE A 169 -16.93 11.42 -2.87
N VAL A 170 -17.54 12.21 -3.77
CA VAL A 170 -18.23 13.47 -3.40
C VAL A 170 -19.40 13.21 -2.47
N ALA A 171 -20.15 12.11 -2.68
CA ALA A 171 -21.27 11.74 -1.80
C ALA A 171 -20.84 11.34 -0.38
N ARG A 172 -19.54 11.13 -0.14
CA ARG A 172 -18.95 10.72 1.15
C ARG A 172 -17.99 11.75 1.72
N ALA A 173 -18.03 12.96 1.17
CA ALA A 173 -17.32 14.10 1.75
C ALA A 173 -17.78 14.30 3.21
N PRO A 174 -16.83 14.43 4.18
CA PRO A 174 -17.14 14.63 5.59
C PRO A 174 -17.72 16.01 5.88
#